data_c454012f86f23a8a1dc341a7aeaeddcd
#
_entry.id   c454012f86f23a8a1dc341a7aeaeddcd
#
_cell.length_a   1.000
_cell.length_b   1.000
_cell.length_c   1.000
_cell.angle_alpha   90.00
_cell.angle_beta   90.00
_cell.angle_gamma   90.00
#
_symmetry.space_group_name_H-M   'P 1'
#
loop_
_entity.id
_entity.type
_entity.pdbx_description
1 polymer ?
#
loop_
_entity_poly.entity_id
_entity_poly.type
_entity_poly.pdbx_seq_one_letter_code
_entity_poly.pdbx_strand_id
1 'polypeptide(L)'
;PALRTLLADAEGNRAVVHCVGNAKPFAGPLTPDHIVYAKSFAYCGKAAKADLEAFRSQHGYLPKVLQIDGKALFTAGADLKEALAVETALKNALQIEALTAAFGGARYLTEREYGFIENWEVESYRRSVQKSERGRLSNRVCVVTGGAQGFGLGIAEYLAAQGGIVVIADMNKDGAATAAEDLCKKFGSGRAFAVAVNIADESSVESMFAEITACCGGVDLLVANAGVLRAGSVLELSKKDWDFV
;
A
#
# COMPACT_ATOMS: atom_id res chain seq x y z
N PRO A 1 3.50 -10.17 -2.54
CA PRO A 1 2.49 -10.80 -1.64
C PRO A 1 3.10 -11.43 -0.39
N ALA A 2 4.22 -12.17 -0.50
CA ALA A 2 4.84 -12.84 0.65
C ALA A 2 5.22 -11.87 1.78
N LEU A 3 5.80 -10.70 1.47
CA LEU A 3 6.18 -9.70 2.47
C LEU A 3 4.99 -9.22 3.32
N ARG A 4 3.79 -9.09 2.76
CA ARG A 4 2.59 -8.67 3.50
C ARG A 4 2.26 -9.63 4.65
N THR A 5 2.44 -10.92 4.42
CA THR A 5 2.22 -11.97 5.45
C THR A 5 3.36 -12.03 6.46
N LEU A 6 4.61 -11.88 5.99
CA LEU A 6 5.79 -11.87 6.86
C LEU A 6 5.84 -10.68 7.81
N LEU A 7 5.25 -9.54 7.40
CA LEU A 7 5.15 -8.31 8.18
C LEU A 7 3.79 -8.16 8.89
N ALA A 8 3.02 -9.24 9.01
CA ALA A 8 1.75 -9.22 9.74
C ALA A 8 1.97 -8.86 11.21
N ASP A 9 1.01 -8.15 11.80
CA ASP A 9 1.02 -7.82 13.22
C ASP A 9 0.74 -9.07 14.10
N ALA A 10 0.79 -8.90 15.41
CA ALA A 10 0.55 -9.99 16.37
C ALA A 10 -0.89 -10.57 16.28
N GLU A 11 -1.82 -9.81 15.73
CA GLU A 11 -3.22 -10.20 15.50
C GLU A 11 -3.42 -10.89 14.14
N GLY A 12 -2.34 -11.02 13.34
CA GLY A 12 -2.37 -11.66 12.01
C GLY A 12 -2.86 -10.74 10.89
N ASN A 13 -3.01 -9.43 11.13
CA ASN A 13 -3.36 -8.47 10.09
C ASN A 13 -2.16 -8.25 9.18
N ARG A 14 -2.35 -8.45 7.88
CA ARG A 14 -1.29 -8.26 6.88
C ARG A 14 -0.91 -6.80 6.76
N ALA A 15 0.40 -6.53 6.62
CA ALA A 15 0.87 -5.20 6.28
C ALA A 15 0.51 -4.82 4.83
N VAL A 16 0.38 -3.54 4.57
CA VAL A 16 0.45 -2.98 3.21
C VAL A 16 1.92 -2.77 2.88
N VAL A 17 2.34 -3.25 1.72
CA VAL A 17 3.73 -3.16 1.26
C VAL A 17 3.74 -2.43 -0.07
N HIS A 18 4.37 -1.26 -0.10
CA HIS A 18 4.51 -0.41 -1.27
C HIS A 18 5.92 -0.56 -1.86
N CYS A 19 6.03 -0.71 -3.17
CA CYS A 19 7.29 -0.81 -3.89
C CYS A 19 7.79 0.58 -4.29
N VAL A 20 8.92 1.00 -3.71
CA VAL A 20 9.54 2.30 -4.00
C VAL A 20 10.40 2.25 -5.27
N GLY A 21 10.83 1.07 -5.67
CA GLY A 21 11.69 0.87 -6.82
C GLY A 21 13.10 0.38 -6.45
N ASN A 22 14.08 0.64 -7.32
CA ASN A 22 15.45 0.21 -7.12
C ASN A 22 16.29 1.36 -6.55
N ALA A 23 16.27 1.52 -5.23
CA ALA A 23 17.06 2.51 -4.50
C ALA A 23 17.78 1.84 -3.33
N LYS A 24 18.78 2.53 -2.76
CA LYS A 24 19.41 2.10 -1.51
C LYS A 24 18.57 2.61 -0.34
N PRO A 25 18.47 1.87 0.77
CA PRO A 25 17.88 2.40 2.00
C PRO A 25 18.83 3.43 2.64
N PHE A 26 18.30 4.20 3.60
CA PHE A 26 19.13 5.06 4.45
C PHE A 26 20.09 4.22 5.31
N ALA A 27 21.23 4.80 5.68
CA ALA A 27 22.27 4.07 6.41
C ALA A 27 22.09 4.10 7.93
N GLY A 28 21.31 5.04 8.48
CA GLY A 28 21.07 5.14 9.92
C GLY A 28 20.05 6.22 10.30
N PRO A 29 19.75 6.37 11.59
CA PRO A 29 18.76 7.33 12.10
C PRO A 29 19.25 8.76 11.96
N LEU A 30 18.50 9.63 11.25
CA LEU A 30 18.91 10.99 10.94
C LEU A 30 18.13 12.07 11.71
N THR A 31 16.80 11.97 11.69
CA THR A 31 15.92 12.98 12.28
C THR A 31 14.81 12.35 13.08
N PRO A 32 14.19 13.08 14.04
CA PRO A 32 13.03 12.57 14.76
C PRO A 32 11.90 12.10 13.86
N ASP A 33 11.51 12.88 12.85
CA ASP A 33 10.45 12.51 11.91
C ASP A 33 10.78 11.23 11.15
N HIS A 34 12.03 11.09 10.68
CA HIS A 34 12.49 9.85 10.07
C HIS A 34 12.24 8.65 10.98
N ILE A 35 12.67 8.73 12.25
CA ILE A 35 12.56 7.64 13.22
C ILE A 35 11.09 7.32 13.55
N VAL A 36 10.26 8.35 13.70
CA VAL A 36 8.83 8.19 14.00
C VAL A 36 8.11 7.41 12.90
N TYR A 37 8.35 7.73 11.63
CA TYR A 37 7.64 7.13 10.50
C TYR A 37 8.34 5.89 9.94
N ALA A 38 9.65 5.96 9.66
CA ALA A 38 10.41 4.91 8.98
C ALA A 38 11.19 3.97 9.91
N LYS A 39 11.26 4.28 11.21
CA LYS A 39 12.10 3.63 12.21
C LYS A 39 13.60 3.92 12.00
N SER A 40 14.39 3.61 13.02
CA SER A 40 15.83 3.93 13.02
C SER A 40 16.63 3.13 12.00
N PHE A 41 16.20 1.92 11.67
CA PHE A 41 16.95 0.99 10.82
C PHE A 41 16.09 0.39 9.72
N ALA A 42 16.68 0.32 8.53
CA ALA A 42 16.14 -0.40 7.39
C ALA A 42 16.62 -1.86 7.43
N TYR A 43 15.78 -2.77 6.97
CA TYR A 43 16.16 -4.16 6.77
C TYR A 43 16.78 -4.37 5.37
N CYS A 44 17.91 -5.04 5.32
CA CYS A 44 18.56 -5.44 4.07
C CYS A 44 18.82 -6.95 4.10
N GLY A 45 18.11 -7.72 3.28
CA GLY A 45 18.24 -9.18 3.29
C GLY A 45 17.25 -9.90 2.40
N LYS A 46 16.95 -11.14 2.74
CA LYS A 46 15.98 -11.96 2.02
C LYS A 46 14.58 -11.84 2.63
N ALA A 47 13.56 -12.10 1.83
CA ALA A 47 12.18 -12.18 2.32
C ALA A 47 11.95 -13.51 3.08
N ALA A 48 12.65 -13.70 4.20
CA ALA A 48 12.58 -14.89 5.02
C ALA A 48 12.09 -14.58 6.44
N LYS A 49 11.24 -15.45 6.98
CA LYS A 49 10.63 -15.25 8.31
C LYS A 49 11.68 -15.19 9.41
N ALA A 50 12.66 -16.11 9.38
CA ALA A 50 13.70 -16.17 10.39
C ALA A 50 14.55 -14.88 10.44
N ASP A 51 14.87 -14.31 9.28
CA ASP A 51 15.68 -13.09 9.19
C ASP A 51 14.92 -11.87 9.72
N LEU A 52 13.61 -11.77 9.44
CA LEU A 52 12.76 -10.70 9.97
C LEU A 52 12.50 -10.84 11.48
N GLU A 53 12.40 -12.06 11.99
CA GLU A 53 12.31 -12.33 13.43
C GLU A 53 13.63 -11.99 14.14
N ALA A 54 14.78 -12.27 13.53
CA ALA A 54 16.08 -11.85 14.03
C ALA A 54 16.21 -10.32 14.08
N PHE A 55 15.78 -9.62 13.01
CA PHE A 55 15.73 -8.17 12.99
C PHE A 55 14.82 -7.62 14.10
N ARG A 56 13.63 -8.21 14.26
CA ARG A 56 12.69 -7.82 15.33
C ARG A 56 13.29 -8.04 16.73
N SER A 57 13.99 -9.13 16.93
CA SER A 57 14.65 -9.43 18.22
C SER A 57 15.77 -8.43 18.52
N GLN A 58 16.50 -7.99 17.49
CA GLN A 58 17.58 -7.01 17.63
C GLN A 58 17.09 -5.59 17.88
N HIS A 59 16.02 -5.16 17.17
CA HIS A 59 15.57 -3.76 17.16
C HIS A 59 14.25 -3.52 17.90
N GLY A 60 13.55 -4.55 18.34
CA GLY A 60 12.27 -4.44 19.06
C GLY A 60 11.03 -4.21 18.16
N TYR A 61 11.20 -4.10 16.84
CA TYR A 61 10.11 -3.85 15.89
C TYR A 61 10.33 -4.56 14.55
N LEU A 62 9.26 -4.76 13.78
CA LEU A 62 9.36 -5.18 12.38
C LEU A 62 9.76 -3.98 11.50
N PRO A 63 10.61 -4.19 10.47
CA PRO A 63 11.11 -3.10 9.64
C PRO A 63 9.98 -2.42 8.87
N LYS A 64 10.06 -1.10 8.75
CA LYS A 64 9.18 -0.26 7.92
C LYS A 64 9.77 -0.03 6.52
N VAL A 65 11.09 -0.09 6.39
CA VAL A 65 11.83 0.03 5.13
C VAL A 65 12.63 -1.25 4.93
N LEU A 66 12.45 -1.89 3.76
CA LEU A 66 13.07 -3.17 3.44
C LEU A 66 13.72 -3.14 2.06
N GLN A 67 15.00 -3.49 1.97
CA GLN A 67 15.64 -3.83 0.71
C GLN A 67 15.75 -5.35 0.60
N ILE A 68 15.10 -5.92 -0.40
CA ILE A 68 15.05 -7.38 -0.61
C ILE A 68 15.99 -7.77 -1.74
N ASP A 69 16.89 -8.73 -1.46
CA ASP A 69 17.91 -9.27 -2.38
C ASP A 69 18.77 -8.19 -3.06
N GLY A 70 18.92 -7.02 -2.44
CA GLY A 70 19.65 -5.89 -3.01
C GLY A 70 19.01 -5.27 -4.25
N LYS A 71 17.81 -5.70 -4.64
CA LYS A 71 17.17 -5.32 -5.92
C LYS A 71 16.05 -4.31 -5.77
N ALA A 72 15.16 -4.51 -4.82
CA ALA A 72 13.97 -3.69 -4.67
C ALA A 72 13.83 -3.17 -3.24
N LEU A 73 13.42 -1.91 -3.14
CA LEU A 73 13.14 -1.21 -1.90
C LEU A 73 11.64 -1.11 -1.69
N PHE A 74 11.21 -1.48 -0.49
CA PHE A 74 9.80 -1.49 -0.09
C PHE A 74 9.61 -0.68 1.17
N THR A 75 8.44 -0.06 1.28
CA THR A 75 7.94 0.52 2.52
C THR A 75 6.73 -0.26 3.01
N ALA A 76 6.57 -0.36 4.33
CA ALA A 76 5.51 -1.13 4.95
C ALA A 76 4.74 -0.29 5.98
N GLY A 77 3.43 -0.46 5.99
CA GLY A 77 2.53 0.19 6.94
C GLY A 77 1.36 -0.69 7.33
N ALA A 78 0.62 -0.30 8.36
CA ALA A 78 -0.63 -0.95 8.73
C ALA A 78 -1.73 -0.69 7.68
N ASP A 79 -1.62 0.42 6.93
CA ASP A 79 -2.47 0.76 5.80
C ASP A 79 -1.64 1.45 4.70
N LEU A 80 -2.28 1.78 3.57
CA LEU A 80 -1.61 2.43 2.44
C LEU A 80 -1.12 3.84 2.81
N LYS A 81 -1.87 4.58 3.61
CA LYS A 81 -1.49 5.92 4.07
C LYS A 81 -0.18 5.88 4.88
N GLU A 82 -0.06 4.92 5.79
CA GLU A 82 1.15 4.73 6.58
C GLU A 82 2.33 4.30 5.68
N ALA A 83 2.13 3.35 4.77
CA ALA A 83 3.19 2.91 3.84
C ALA A 83 3.75 4.06 2.98
N LEU A 84 2.88 4.97 2.50
CA LEU A 84 3.27 6.16 1.75
C LEU A 84 3.93 7.24 2.64
N ALA A 85 3.52 7.36 3.90
CA ALA A 85 4.19 8.25 4.85
C ALA A 85 5.62 7.76 5.14
N VAL A 86 5.81 6.45 5.27
CA VAL A 86 7.15 5.83 5.39
C VAL A 86 7.99 6.11 4.15
N GLU A 87 7.42 6.03 2.94
CA GLU A 87 8.12 6.36 1.70
C GLU A 87 8.57 7.83 1.68
N THR A 88 7.70 8.74 2.11
CA THR A 88 8.03 10.17 2.20
C THR A 88 9.19 10.41 3.17
N ALA A 89 9.15 9.80 4.35
CA ALA A 89 10.23 9.88 5.34
C ALA A 89 11.54 9.29 4.81
N LEU A 90 11.46 8.15 4.11
CA LEU A 90 12.61 7.54 3.43
C LEU A 90 13.22 8.48 2.39
N LYS A 91 12.42 9.06 1.48
CA LYS A 91 12.91 10.00 0.46
C LYS A 91 13.59 11.22 1.09
N ASN A 92 13.00 11.77 2.14
CA ASN A 92 13.60 12.88 2.88
C ASN A 92 14.93 12.49 3.53
N ALA A 93 15.02 11.31 4.15
CA ALA A 93 16.26 10.80 4.74
C ALA A 93 17.37 10.65 3.68
N LEU A 94 17.07 10.04 2.55
CA LEU A 94 18.02 9.89 1.43
C LEU A 94 18.47 11.23 0.85
N GLN A 95 17.56 12.22 0.78
CA GLN A 95 17.91 13.57 0.34
C GLN A 95 18.85 14.26 1.34
N ILE A 96 18.60 14.13 2.63
CA ILE A 96 19.49 14.65 3.69
C ILE A 96 20.86 14.00 3.58
N GLU A 97 20.95 12.67 3.46
CA GLU A 97 22.23 11.96 3.29
C GLU A 97 23.00 12.50 2.07
N ALA A 98 22.33 12.67 0.93
CA ALA A 98 22.94 13.19 -0.27
C ALA A 98 23.44 14.63 -0.12
N LEU A 99 22.66 15.51 0.50
CA LEU A 99 23.03 16.91 0.72
C LEU A 99 24.17 17.08 1.73
N THR A 100 24.23 16.24 2.76
CA THR A 100 25.28 16.29 3.78
C THR A 100 26.64 15.81 3.26
N ALA A 101 26.69 15.12 2.13
CA ALA A 101 27.94 14.70 1.51
C ALA A 101 28.93 15.85 1.28
N ALA A 102 28.40 17.04 0.93
CA ALA A 102 29.20 18.27 0.74
C ALA A 102 29.81 18.81 2.06
N PHE A 103 29.34 18.35 3.21
CA PHE A 103 29.75 18.78 4.55
C PHE A 103 30.46 17.68 5.36
N GLY A 104 30.98 16.66 4.67
CA GLY A 104 31.68 15.54 5.32
C GLY A 104 30.81 14.33 5.63
N GLY A 105 29.56 14.30 5.15
CA GLY A 105 28.62 13.21 5.29
C GLY A 105 27.59 13.37 6.41
N ALA A 106 26.64 12.45 6.47
CA ALA A 106 25.57 12.46 7.44
C ALA A 106 26.08 12.10 8.86
N ARG A 107 25.62 12.86 9.85
CA ARG A 107 25.80 12.52 11.25
C ARG A 107 24.54 11.83 11.75
N TYR A 108 24.65 10.54 12.03
CA TYR A 108 23.53 9.77 12.57
C TYR A 108 23.37 9.99 14.07
N LEU A 109 22.14 9.83 14.53
CA LEU A 109 21.81 9.91 15.95
C LEU A 109 22.41 8.70 16.71
N THR A 110 22.85 8.95 17.93
CA THR A 110 23.38 7.91 18.82
C THR A 110 22.26 7.03 19.37
N GLU A 111 22.60 5.88 19.91
CA GLU A 111 21.65 4.94 20.50
C GLU A 111 20.76 5.60 21.59
N ARG A 112 21.33 6.46 22.40
CA ARG A 112 20.58 7.22 23.41
C ARG A 112 19.55 8.16 22.76
N GLU A 113 19.91 8.82 21.68
CA GLU A 113 19.06 9.80 20.99
C GLU A 113 17.92 9.12 20.23
N TYR A 114 18.23 8.12 19.38
CA TYR A 114 17.15 7.45 18.66
C TYR A 114 16.29 6.57 19.58
N GLY A 115 16.87 5.94 20.60
CA GLY A 115 16.13 5.15 21.57
C GLY A 115 15.14 6.00 22.38
N PHE A 116 15.49 7.26 22.72
CA PHE A 116 14.56 8.20 23.33
C PHE A 116 13.35 8.46 22.41
N ILE A 117 13.60 8.72 21.11
CA ILE A 117 12.52 9.02 20.13
C ILE A 117 11.64 7.78 19.90
N GLU A 118 12.23 6.59 19.74
CA GLU A 118 11.48 5.35 19.52
C GLU A 118 10.56 4.97 20.66
N ASN A 119 10.95 5.29 21.90
CA ASN A 119 10.21 4.96 23.12
C ASN A 119 9.37 6.14 23.63
N TRP A 120 9.25 7.23 22.89
CA TRP A 120 8.49 8.39 23.32
C TRP A 120 6.99 8.07 23.40
N GLU A 121 6.46 8.08 24.63
CA GLU A 121 5.09 7.67 24.92
C GLU A 121 4.01 8.48 24.17
N VAL A 122 4.24 9.78 23.96
CA VAL A 122 3.29 10.65 23.24
C VAL A 122 3.04 10.17 21.81
N GLU A 123 4.07 9.70 21.10
CA GLU A 123 3.92 9.16 19.75
C GLU A 123 3.26 7.78 19.76
N SER A 124 3.51 6.97 20.77
CA SER A 124 2.82 5.69 20.96
C SER A 124 1.32 5.90 21.24
N TYR A 125 0.98 6.91 22.04
CA TYR A 125 -0.41 7.30 22.30
C TYR A 125 -1.11 7.84 21.06
N ARG A 126 -0.49 8.74 20.29
CA ARG A 126 -1.04 9.26 19.02
C ARG A 126 -1.36 8.14 18.04
N ARG A 127 -0.47 7.16 17.91
CA ARG A 127 -0.70 5.96 17.06
C ARG A 127 -1.84 5.09 17.59
N SER A 128 -2.01 4.95 18.90
CA SER A 128 -3.09 4.17 19.51
C SER A 128 -4.47 4.81 19.29
N VAL A 129 -4.54 6.13 19.37
CA VAL A 129 -5.79 6.89 19.14
C VAL A 129 -6.18 6.90 17.66
N GLN A 130 -5.20 6.84 16.74
CA GLN A 130 -5.47 6.71 15.29
C GLN A 130 -5.88 5.29 14.86
N LYS A 131 -5.79 4.28 15.73
CA LYS A 131 -6.42 2.98 15.53
C LYS A 131 -7.94 3.11 15.70
N SER A 132 -8.60 3.80 14.75
CA SER A 132 -10.05 3.79 14.62
C SER A 132 -10.56 2.35 14.50
N GLU A 133 -11.81 2.11 14.88
CA GLU A 133 -12.47 0.81 14.84
C GLU A 133 -12.11 0.02 13.58
N ARG A 134 -11.38 -1.07 13.76
CA ARG A 134 -10.96 -1.94 12.66
C ARG A 134 -12.18 -2.65 12.11
N GLY A 135 -12.61 -2.29 10.91
CA GLY A 135 -13.65 -3.02 10.19
C GLY A 135 -13.19 -4.43 9.80
N ARG A 136 -14.15 -5.27 9.38
CA ARG A 136 -13.92 -6.68 9.01
C ARG A 136 -12.89 -6.89 7.88
N LEU A 137 -12.69 -5.85 7.03
CA LEU A 137 -11.78 -5.88 5.90
C LEU A 137 -10.54 -4.99 6.10
N SER A 138 -10.24 -4.62 7.34
CA SER A 138 -9.04 -3.83 7.64
C SER A 138 -7.80 -4.47 7.04
N ASN A 139 -7.00 -3.65 6.32
CA ASN A 139 -5.77 -4.05 5.63
C ASN A 139 -5.97 -5.05 4.46
N ARG A 140 -7.21 -5.31 4.03
CA ARG A 140 -7.49 -6.12 2.84
C ARG A 140 -7.53 -5.24 1.60
N VAL A 141 -6.82 -5.65 0.57
CA VAL A 141 -6.83 -5.00 -0.74
C VAL A 141 -7.93 -5.64 -1.57
N CYS A 142 -8.96 -4.84 -1.86
CA CYS A 142 -10.19 -5.28 -2.51
C CYS A 142 -10.29 -4.63 -3.89
N VAL A 143 -10.25 -5.41 -4.94
CA VAL A 143 -10.39 -4.93 -6.33
C VAL A 143 -11.84 -5.08 -6.75
N VAL A 144 -12.43 -4.02 -7.31
CA VAL A 144 -13.78 -4.05 -7.89
C VAL A 144 -13.68 -3.63 -9.36
N THR A 145 -13.92 -4.58 -10.26
CA THR A 145 -13.97 -4.27 -11.71
C THR A 145 -15.32 -3.65 -12.07
N GLY A 146 -15.33 -2.66 -12.98
CA GLY A 146 -16.52 -1.87 -13.27
C GLY A 146 -16.96 -1.03 -12.05
N GLY A 147 -15.99 -0.57 -11.26
CA GLY A 147 -16.22 0.09 -9.97
C GLY A 147 -16.50 1.58 -10.03
N ALA A 148 -16.41 2.21 -11.23
CA ALA A 148 -16.60 3.65 -11.35
C ALA A 148 -18.05 4.12 -11.15
N GLN A 149 -19.03 3.21 -11.29
CA GLN A 149 -20.45 3.56 -11.21
C GLN A 149 -21.34 2.36 -10.84
N GLY A 150 -22.63 2.64 -10.63
CA GLY A 150 -23.66 1.61 -10.48
C GLY A 150 -23.42 0.65 -9.32
N PHE A 151 -23.68 -0.63 -9.55
CA PHE A 151 -23.48 -1.69 -8.53
C PHE A 151 -22.02 -1.81 -8.07
N GLY A 152 -21.06 -1.69 -9.01
CA GLY A 152 -19.65 -1.75 -8.69
C GLY A 152 -19.23 -0.67 -7.69
N LEU A 153 -19.69 0.57 -7.89
CA LEU A 153 -19.43 1.67 -6.96
C LEU A 153 -20.07 1.42 -5.59
N GLY A 154 -21.32 0.92 -5.55
CA GLY A 154 -22.00 0.57 -4.29
C GLY A 154 -21.25 -0.53 -3.52
N ILE A 155 -20.74 -1.55 -4.21
CA ILE A 155 -19.92 -2.59 -3.61
C ILE A 155 -18.60 -2.00 -3.09
N ALA A 156 -17.94 -1.16 -3.87
CA ALA A 156 -16.70 -0.49 -3.49
C ALA A 156 -16.89 0.35 -2.22
N GLU A 157 -17.98 1.10 -2.14
CA GLU A 157 -18.34 1.90 -0.97
C GLU A 157 -18.55 1.02 0.28
N TYR A 158 -19.25 -0.10 0.14
CA TYR A 158 -19.45 -1.05 1.24
C TYR A 158 -18.14 -1.64 1.74
N LEU A 159 -17.25 -2.06 0.81
CA LEU A 159 -15.93 -2.60 1.17
C LEU A 159 -15.05 -1.56 1.88
N ALA A 160 -15.08 -0.30 1.42
CA ALA A 160 -14.37 0.80 2.06
C ALA A 160 -14.91 1.07 3.49
N ALA A 161 -16.24 1.04 3.67
CA ALA A 161 -16.88 1.19 4.98
C ALA A 161 -16.48 0.07 5.95
N GLN A 162 -16.18 -1.14 5.45
CA GLN A 162 -15.67 -2.26 6.26
C GLN A 162 -14.14 -2.19 6.51
N GLY A 163 -13.50 -1.09 6.15
CA GLY A 163 -12.06 -0.87 6.40
C GLY A 163 -11.14 -1.39 5.29
N GLY A 164 -11.66 -1.89 4.17
CA GLY A 164 -10.88 -2.33 3.03
C GLY A 164 -10.14 -1.20 2.31
N ILE A 165 -9.02 -1.51 1.69
CA ILE A 165 -8.36 -0.65 0.70
C ILE A 165 -8.95 -1.04 -0.65
N VAL A 166 -9.70 -0.14 -1.26
CA VAL A 166 -10.48 -0.45 -2.45
C VAL A 166 -9.80 0.04 -3.71
N VAL A 167 -9.63 -0.84 -4.66
CA VAL A 167 -9.15 -0.53 -6.01
C VAL A 167 -10.35 -0.44 -6.93
N ILE A 168 -10.63 0.76 -7.43
CA ILE A 168 -11.64 1.01 -8.44
C ILE A 168 -11.03 0.72 -9.80
N ALA A 169 -11.30 -0.46 -10.33
CA ALA A 169 -10.78 -0.91 -11.61
C ALA A 169 -11.84 -0.73 -12.70
N ASP A 170 -11.62 0.20 -13.63
CA ASP A 170 -12.62 0.53 -14.65
C ASP A 170 -11.95 0.97 -15.95
N MET A 171 -12.64 0.78 -17.07
CA MET A 171 -12.23 1.30 -18.37
C MET A 171 -12.36 2.83 -18.42
N ASN A 172 -13.33 3.40 -17.70
CA ASN A 172 -13.51 4.83 -17.52
C ASN A 172 -12.57 5.35 -16.43
N LYS A 173 -11.34 5.71 -16.85
CA LYS A 173 -10.27 6.18 -15.95
C LYS A 173 -10.70 7.38 -15.11
N ASP A 174 -11.36 8.37 -15.70
CA ASP A 174 -11.75 9.60 -15.01
C ASP A 174 -12.87 9.34 -14.00
N GLY A 175 -13.85 8.51 -14.37
CA GLY A 175 -14.91 8.08 -13.46
C GLY A 175 -14.34 7.26 -12.28
N ALA A 176 -13.39 6.37 -12.54
CA ALA A 176 -12.72 5.61 -11.49
C ALA A 176 -11.92 6.51 -10.53
N ALA A 177 -11.20 7.50 -11.05
CA ALA A 177 -10.46 8.47 -10.24
C ALA A 177 -11.40 9.28 -9.34
N THR A 178 -12.49 9.80 -9.90
CA THR A 178 -13.52 10.54 -9.13
C THR A 178 -14.13 9.67 -8.02
N ALA A 179 -14.50 8.43 -8.34
CA ALA A 179 -15.06 7.50 -7.37
C ALA A 179 -14.06 7.19 -6.24
N ALA A 180 -12.78 7.00 -6.56
CA ALA A 180 -11.74 6.75 -5.56
C ALA A 180 -11.50 7.97 -4.66
N GLU A 181 -11.49 9.19 -5.22
CA GLU A 181 -11.40 10.42 -4.45
C GLU A 181 -12.57 10.60 -3.47
N ASP A 182 -13.79 10.33 -3.92
CA ASP A 182 -14.98 10.46 -3.08
C ASP A 182 -14.99 9.42 -1.95
N LEU A 183 -14.55 8.20 -2.22
CA LEU A 183 -14.34 7.20 -1.17
C LEU A 183 -13.25 7.64 -0.18
N CYS A 184 -12.16 8.23 -0.64
CA CYS A 184 -11.12 8.77 0.23
C CYS A 184 -11.61 9.95 1.08
N LYS A 185 -12.44 10.85 0.54
CA LYS A 185 -13.08 11.93 1.31
C LYS A 185 -13.99 11.38 2.40
N LYS A 186 -14.75 10.31 2.09
CA LYS A 186 -15.74 9.72 3.00
C LYS A 186 -15.14 8.85 4.09
N PHE A 187 -14.15 8.03 3.75
CA PHE A 187 -13.60 6.97 4.62
C PHE A 187 -12.14 7.19 5.04
N GLY A 188 -11.53 8.26 4.57
CA GLY A 188 -10.15 8.64 4.91
C GLY A 188 -9.16 8.43 3.75
N SER A 189 -8.10 9.23 3.77
CA SER A 189 -7.02 9.20 2.77
C SER A 189 -6.38 7.80 2.67
N GLY A 190 -6.09 7.36 1.45
CA GLY A 190 -5.48 6.04 1.19
C GLY A 190 -6.49 4.86 1.27
N ARG A 191 -7.79 5.15 1.41
CA ARG A 191 -8.84 4.13 1.47
C ARG A 191 -9.22 3.58 0.10
N ALA A 192 -9.03 4.36 -0.94
CA ALA A 192 -9.27 3.92 -2.31
C ALA A 192 -8.27 4.52 -3.29
N PHE A 193 -8.06 3.85 -4.42
CA PHE A 193 -7.36 4.38 -5.59
C PHE A 193 -7.93 3.76 -6.87
N ALA A 194 -7.68 4.42 -8.00
CA ALA A 194 -8.20 4.01 -9.29
C ALA A 194 -7.12 3.34 -10.14
N VAL A 195 -7.50 2.31 -10.89
CA VAL A 195 -6.66 1.68 -11.91
C VAL A 195 -7.47 1.53 -13.19
N ALA A 196 -6.92 1.98 -14.31
CA ALA A 196 -7.56 1.80 -15.61
C ALA A 196 -7.38 0.35 -16.09
N VAL A 197 -8.47 -0.31 -16.50
CA VAL A 197 -8.41 -1.66 -17.02
C VAL A 197 -9.50 -1.93 -18.06
N ASN A 198 -9.12 -2.57 -19.16
CA ASN A 198 -10.05 -3.26 -20.06
C ASN A 198 -10.00 -4.76 -19.73
N ILE A 199 -11.05 -5.29 -19.11
CA ILE A 199 -11.11 -6.71 -18.70
C ILE A 199 -11.16 -7.69 -19.89
N ALA A 200 -11.46 -7.21 -21.10
CA ALA A 200 -11.43 -8.02 -22.33
C ALA A 200 -10.02 -8.13 -22.94
N ASP A 201 -9.02 -7.43 -22.38
CA ASP A 201 -7.63 -7.44 -22.83
C ASP A 201 -6.73 -8.00 -21.70
N GLU A 202 -6.14 -9.17 -21.96
CA GLU A 202 -5.27 -9.87 -21.01
C GLU A 202 -4.08 -9.00 -20.57
N SER A 203 -3.45 -8.28 -21.50
CA SER A 203 -2.31 -7.42 -21.18
C SER A 203 -2.70 -6.25 -20.28
N SER A 204 -3.90 -5.71 -20.43
CA SER A 204 -4.47 -4.69 -19.56
C SER A 204 -4.72 -5.23 -18.14
N VAL A 205 -5.22 -6.47 -18.05
CA VAL A 205 -5.46 -7.14 -16.74
C VAL A 205 -4.14 -7.42 -16.03
N GLU A 206 -3.12 -7.93 -16.75
CA GLU A 206 -1.78 -8.13 -16.19
C GLU A 206 -1.17 -6.83 -15.65
N SER A 207 -1.28 -5.75 -16.44
CA SER A 207 -0.81 -4.41 -16.05
C SER A 207 -1.52 -3.90 -14.80
N MET A 208 -2.83 -4.08 -14.70
CA MET A 208 -3.62 -3.75 -13.50
C MET A 208 -3.09 -4.48 -12.25
N PHE A 209 -2.90 -5.80 -12.33
CA PHE A 209 -2.39 -6.55 -11.19
C PHE A 209 -0.94 -6.20 -10.83
N ALA A 210 -0.10 -5.87 -11.81
CA ALA A 210 1.25 -5.39 -11.56
C ALA A 210 1.25 -4.05 -10.81
N GLU A 211 0.41 -3.09 -11.23
CA GLU A 211 0.24 -1.79 -10.58
C GLU A 211 -0.27 -1.95 -9.13
N ILE A 212 -1.32 -2.76 -8.92
CA ILE A 212 -1.86 -3.01 -7.58
C ILE A 212 -0.82 -3.69 -6.68
N THR A 213 -0.07 -4.64 -7.23
CA THR A 213 0.99 -5.34 -6.48
C THR A 213 2.12 -4.40 -6.11
N ALA A 214 2.50 -3.48 -6.99
CA ALA A 214 3.50 -2.45 -6.68
C ALA A 214 3.00 -1.48 -5.60
N CYS A 215 1.74 -1.05 -5.69
CA CYS A 215 1.14 -0.09 -4.76
C CYS A 215 0.87 -0.68 -3.37
N CYS A 216 0.28 -1.88 -3.28
CA CYS A 216 -0.25 -2.45 -2.04
C CYS A 216 0.39 -3.80 -1.65
N GLY A 217 1.26 -4.36 -2.48
CA GLY A 217 1.90 -5.65 -2.26
C GLY A 217 1.06 -6.86 -2.64
N GLY A 218 -0.13 -6.69 -3.21
CA GLY A 218 -1.00 -7.77 -3.70
C GLY A 218 -2.49 -7.54 -3.50
N VAL A 219 -3.30 -8.53 -3.84
CA VAL A 219 -4.77 -8.51 -3.78
C VAL A 219 -5.26 -9.56 -2.79
N ASP A 220 -6.25 -9.22 -1.97
CA ASP A 220 -6.90 -10.13 -1.02
C ASP A 220 -8.30 -10.54 -1.47
N LEU A 221 -9.02 -9.64 -2.16
CA LEU A 221 -10.38 -9.86 -2.64
C LEU A 221 -10.53 -9.28 -4.04
N LEU A 222 -11.10 -10.05 -4.95
CA LEU A 222 -11.51 -9.60 -6.28
C LEU A 222 -13.02 -9.72 -6.44
N VAL A 223 -13.66 -8.61 -6.80
CA VAL A 223 -15.06 -8.56 -7.19
C VAL A 223 -15.11 -8.37 -8.71
N ALA A 224 -15.37 -9.46 -9.43
CA ALA A 224 -15.55 -9.44 -10.88
C ALA A 224 -16.98 -8.97 -11.19
N ASN A 225 -17.16 -7.64 -11.25
CA ASN A 225 -18.47 -7.00 -11.46
C ASN A 225 -18.57 -6.36 -12.85
N ALA A 226 -17.45 -5.99 -13.48
CA ALA A 226 -17.49 -5.40 -14.82
C ALA A 226 -18.25 -6.29 -15.79
N GLY A 227 -19.14 -5.69 -16.55
CA GLY A 227 -19.93 -6.36 -17.56
C GLY A 227 -20.55 -5.36 -18.53
N VAL A 228 -20.96 -5.83 -19.66
CA VAL A 228 -21.63 -5.07 -20.70
C VAL A 228 -22.97 -5.73 -21.03
N LEU A 229 -23.94 -4.94 -21.46
CA LEU A 229 -25.26 -5.41 -21.86
C LEU A 229 -25.57 -4.90 -23.26
N ARG A 230 -26.12 -5.77 -24.08
CA ARG A 230 -26.80 -5.41 -25.33
C ARG A 230 -28.22 -5.93 -25.26
N ALA A 231 -29.17 -5.03 -25.24
CA ALA A 231 -30.58 -5.38 -25.29
C ALA A 231 -31.01 -5.53 -26.75
N GLY A 232 -31.72 -6.60 -27.07
CA GLY A 232 -32.24 -6.87 -28.40
C GLY A 232 -32.87 -8.26 -28.48
N SER A 233 -33.66 -8.48 -29.56
CA SER A 233 -34.15 -9.82 -29.88
C SER A 233 -32.99 -10.71 -30.32
N VAL A 234 -32.92 -11.93 -29.82
CA VAL A 234 -31.91 -12.92 -30.26
C VAL A 234 -31.93 -13.11 -31.81
N LEU A 235 -33.08 -12.90 -32.44
CA LEU A 235 -33.22 -13.02 -33.89
C LEU A 235 -32.63 -11.82 -34.66
N GLU A 236 -32.44 -10.68 -33.99
CA GLU A 236 -31.99 -9.42 -34.58
C GLU A 236 -30.59 -9.02 -34.12
N LEU A 237 -30.07 -9.69 -33.09
CA LEU A 237 -28.75 -9.37 -32.53
C LEU A 237 -27.68 -9.65 -33.60
N SER A 238 -26.85 -8.63 -33.87
CA SER A 238 -25.71 -8.83 -34.77
C SER A 238 -24.67 -9.73 -34.11
N LYS A 239 -23.90 -10.46 -34.94
CA LYS A 239 -22.78 -11.28 -34.46
C LYS A 239 -21.81 -10.42 -33.60
N LYS A 240 -21.56 -9.18 -34.00
CA LYS A 240 -20.70 -8.24 -33.27
C LYS A 240 -21.24 -7.94 -31.88
N ASP A 241 -22.54 -7.74 -31.73
CA ASP A 241 -23.16 -7.48 -30.44
C ASP A 241 -23.20 -8.72 -29.55
N TRP A 242 -23.36 -9.91 -30.20
CA TRP A 242 -23.28 -11.20 -29.53
C TRP A 242 -21.86 -11.48 -28.99
N ASP A 243 -20.84 -11.27 -29.82
CA ASP A 243 -19.43 -11.48 -29.42
C ASP A 243 -18.93 -10.44 -28.41
N PHE A 244 -19.65 -9.31 -28.25
CA PHE A 244 -19.30 -8.23 -27.32
C PHE A 244 -19.78 -8.50 -25.88
N VAL A 245 -20.85 -9.30 -25.69
CA VAL A 245 -21.46 -9.64 -24.39
C VAL A 245 -20.95 -10.97 -23.86
#